data_6ceb2dda386b420805c2c165fc0538ce
#
_entry.id   6ceb2dda386b420805c2c165fc0538ce
#
_cell.length_a   1.000
_cell.length_b   1.000
_cell.length_c   1.000
_cell.angle_alpha   90.00
_cell.angle_beta   90.00
_cell.angle_gamma   90.00
#
_symmetry.space_group_name_H-M   'P 1'
#
loop_
_entity.id
_entity.type
_entity.pdbx_description
1 polymer ?
#
loop_
_entity_poly.entity_id
_entity_poly.type
_entity_poly.pdbx_seq_one_letter_code
_entity_poly.pdbx_strand_id
1 'polypeptide(L)'
;PALGQAQNPKAKRPNPMAPINDVPGLPRVLLIGDSISIGYTLPTRALLKGKVNLHRIPTNGGPTIKGLEHIDAWLGKKKWDVIHFNWGLHDLKYMGPKGENLFPKEKGGKVQVPIGEYEKNLDRLVARLKKTRARLVWRNTTPVPPGSKGRHVGDSIKYNAAAARVMIRHGIPTH
;
A
#
# COMPACT_ATOMS: atom_id res chain seq x y z
N PRO A 1 18.64 -50.80 -13.96
CA PRO A 1 17.54 -49.91 -14.27
C PRO A 1 17.57 -48.70 -13.32
N ALA A 2 17.87 -47.51 -13.87
CA ALA A 2 17.91 -46.28 -13.12
C ALA A 2 16.48 -45.81 -12.92
N LEU A 3 16.06 -45.69 -11.66
CA LEU A 3 14.79 -45.09 -11.27
C LEU A 3 14.88 -43.57 -11.54
N GLY A 4 14.20 -43.13 -12.58
CA GLY A 4 14.05 -41.72 -12.90
C GLY A 4 13.28 -41.00 -11.77
N GLN A 5 13.93 -40.06 -11.08
CA GLN A 5 13.26 -39.19 -10.13
C GLN A 5 12.31 -38.27 -10.93
N ALA A 6 11.01 -38.52 -10.78
CA ALA A 6 9.99 -37.63 -11.29
C ALA A 6 10.18 -36.24 -10.65
N GLN A 7 10.56 -35.25 -11.44
CA GLN A 7 10.63 -33.87 -11.00
C GLN A 7 9.20 -33.39 -10.70
N ASN A 8 8.92 -33.22 -9.41
CA ASN A 8 7.66 -32.67 -8.94
C ASN A 8 7.47 -31.27 -9.55
N PRO A 9 6.40 -30.98 -10.33
CA PRO A 9 6.20 -29.67 -10.93
C PRO A 9 6.12 -28.63 -9.82
N LYS A 10 7.04 -27.67 -9.81
CA LYS A 10 7.08 -26.57 -8.83
C LYS A 10 5.70 -25.93 -8.75
N ALA A 11 4.98 -26.15 -7.67
CA ALA A 11 3.67 -25.56 -7.43
C ALA A 11 3.78 -24.03 -7.63
N LYS A 12 2.95 -23.49 -8.53
CA LYS A 12 2.94 -22.07 -8.86
C LYS A 12 2.70 -21.28 -7.58
N ARG A 13 3.64 -20.41 -7.18
CA ARG A 13 3.49 -19.59 -5.97
C ARG A 13 2.20 -18.79 -6.05
N PRO A 14 1.37 -18.76 -5.00
CA PRO A 14 0.12 -17.99 -4.99
C PRO A 14 0.39 -16.52 -5.29
N ASN A 15 -0.44 -15.92 -6.15
CA ASN A 15 -0.32 -14.50 -6.48
C ASN A 15 -1.05 -13.66 -5.42
N PRO A 16 -0.36 -12.79 -4.64
CA PRO A 16 -0.99 -11.95 -3.63
C PRO A 16 -1.99 -10.94 -4.22
N MET A 17 -1.84 -10.58 -5.51
CA MET A 17 -2.72 -9.63 -6.21
C MET A 17 -3.90 -10.31 -6.89
N ALA A 18 -3.96 -11.65 -6.92
CA ALA A 18 -5.10 -12.34 -7.49
C ALA A 18 -6.39 -11.99 -6.74
N PRO A 19 -7.49 -11.75 -7.49
CA PRO A 19 -8.80 -11.55 -6.88
C PRO A 19 -9.21 -12.80 -6.09
N ILE A 20 -10.06 -12.61 -5.09
CA ILE A 20 -10.68 -13.69 -4.34
C ILE A 20 -12.19 -13.66 -4.53
N ASN A 21 -12.83 -14.80 -4.38
CA ASN A 21 -14.28 -14.89 -4.29
C ASN A 21 -14.71 -14.61 -2.85
N ASP A 22 -15.81 -13.87 -2.69
CA ASP A 22 -16.39 -13.61 -1.38
C ASP A 22 -17.05 -14.88 -0.82
N VAL A 23 -16.77 -15.18 0.42
CA VAL A 23 -17.54 -16.13 1.23
C VAL A 23 -18.73 -15.36 1.80
N PRO A 24 -19.98 -15.78 1.53
CA PRO A 24 -21.17 -15.07 2.04
C PRO A 24 -21.14 -14.92 3.57
N GLY A 25 -21.62 -13.79 4.06
CA GLY A 25 -21.72 -13.51 5.50
C GLY A 25 -20.41 -13.01 6.15
N LEU A 26 -19.27 -13.10 5.48
CA LEU A 26 -18.02 -12.56 6.02
C LEU A 26 -17.82 -11.08 5.62
N PRO A 27 -17.29 -10.24 6.53
CA PRO A 27 -17.00 -8.83 6.22
C PRO A 27 -15.94 -8.71 5.13
N ARG A 28 -16.06 -7.68 4.30
CA ARG A 28 -15.15 -7.37 3.18
C ARG A 28 -14.11 -6.35 3.61
N VAL A 29 -12.85 -6.74 3.53
CA VAL A 29 -11.70 -5.90 3.86
C VAL A 29 -10.90 -5.60 2.61
N LEU A 30 -10.57 -4.32 2.36
CA LEU A 30 -9.70 -3.89 1.28
C LEU A 30 -8.33 -3.48 1.82
N LEU A 31 -7.26 -4.06 1.26
CA LEU A 31 -5.88 -3.59 1.45
C LEU A 31 -5.49 -2.65 0.31
N ILE A 32 -5.09 -1.42 0.66
CA ILE A 32 -4.48 -0.45 -0.26
C ILE A 32 -3.06 -0.18 0.23
N GLY A 33 -2.06 -0.35 -0.63
CA GLY A 33 -0.68 -0.06 -0.29
C GLY A 33 0.30 -0.56 -1.35
N ASP A 34 1.57 -0.37 -1.09
CA ASP A 34 2.68 -0.64 -1.99
C ASP A 34 3.23 -2.09 -1.91
N SER A 35 4.50 -2.29 -2.27
CA SER A 35 5.17 -3.60 -2.26
C SER A 35 5.25 -4.22 -0.87
N ILE A 36 5.32 -3.43 0.20
CA ILE A 36 5.29 -3.93 1.58
C ILE A 36 3.96 -4.67 1.82
N SER A 37 2.84 -4.05 1.43
CA SER A 37 1.53 -4.66 1.58
C SER A 37 1.33 -5.89 0.67
N ILE A 38 1.95 -5.90 -0.52
CA ILE A 38 1.99 -7.10 -1.37
C ILE A 38 2.63 -8.27 -0.61
N GLY A 39 3.75 -8.01 0.05
CA GLY A 39 4.49 -9.02 0.82
C GLY A 39 3.69 -9.67 1.93
N TYR A 40 2.90 -8.91 2.69
CA TYR A 40 2.12 -9.47 3.80
C TYR A 40 0.70 -9.91 3.43
N THR A 41 0.24 -9.71 2.20
CA THR A 41 -1.15 -10.06 1.80
C THR A 41 -1.46 -11.54 2.00
N LEU A 42 -0.62 -12.46 1.53
CA LEU A 42 -0.87 -13.90 1.65
C LEU A 42 -0.82 -14.40 3.10
N PRO A 43 0.19 -14.05 3.92
CA PRO A 43 0.18 -14.38 5.35
C PRO A 43 -1.07 -13.84 6.06
N THR A 44 -1.49 -12.60 5.77
CA THR A 44 -2.68 -12.02 6.37
C THR A 44 -3.96 -12.76 5.95
N ARG A 45 -4.08 -13.15 4.67
CA ARG A 45 -5.18 -13.99 4.20
C ARG A 45 -5.26 -15.32 4.95
N ALA A 46 -4.11 -15.94 5.20
CA ALA A 46 -4.03 -17.20 5.94
C ALA A 46 -4.51 -17.04 7.39
N LEU A 47 -4.03 -16.01 8.11
CA LEU A 47 -4.40 -15.72 9.51
C LEU A 47 -5.87 -15.35 9.68
N LEU A 48 -6.47 -14.71 8.68
CA LEU A 48 -7.85 -14.24 8.71
C LEU A 48 -8.82 -15.14 7.94
N LYS A 49 -8.37 -16.34 7.53
CA LYS A 49 -9.21 -17.34 6.83
C LYS A 49 -10.46 -17.65 7.65
N GLY A 50 -11.63 -17.61 7.01
CA GLY A 50 -12.92 -17.86 7.66
C GLY A 50 -13.43 -16.71 8.56
N LYS A 51 -12.70 -15.61 8.66
CA LYS A 51 -13.09 -14.43 9.47
C LYS A 51 -13.47 -13.23 8.60
N VAL A 52 -12.79 -13.04 7.46
CA VAL A 52 -13.02 -11.92 6.56
C VAL A 52 -12.74 -12.32 5.10
N ASN A 53 -13.30 -11.58 4.15
CA ASN A 53 -12.94 -11.59 2.75
C ASN A 53 -11.85 -10.53 2.52
N LEU A 54 -10.58 -10.93 2.56
CA LEU A 54 -9.45 -10.01 2.45
C LEU A 54 -9.06 -9.77 0.99
N HIS A 55 -9.57 -8.71 0.42
CA HIS A 55 -9.22 -8.22 -0.91
C HIS A 55 -8.00 -7.31 -0.88
N ARG A 56 -7.42 -7.11 -2.04
CA ARG A 56 -6.32 -6.18 -2.27
C ARG A 56 -6.54 -5.45 -3.60
N ILE A 57 -6.07 -4.21 -3.71
CA ILE A 57 -5.99 -3.54 -5.01
C ILE A 57 -5.13 -4.37 -5.98
N PRO A 58 -5.45 -4.43 -7.29
CA PRO A 58 -4.82 -5.35 -8.24
C PRO A 58 -3.42 -4.92 -8.70
N THR A 59 -2.83 -3.93 -8.03
CA THR A 59 -1.53 -3.34 -8.39
C THR A 59 -0.78 -2.87 -7.15
N ASN A 60 0.47 -2.41 -7.35
CA ASN A 60 1.18 -1.61 -6.36
C ASN A 60 0.53 -0.23 -6.26
N GLY A 61 0.14 0.20 -5.04
CA GLY A 61 -0.54 1.47 -4.78
C GLY A 61 0.29 2.70 -5.16
N GLY A 62 1.62 2.58 -5.20
CA GLY A 62 2.52 3.65 -5.61
C GLY A 62 2.48 4.88 -4.70
N PRO A 63 2.80 6.08 -5.23
CA PRO A 63 2.68 7.34 -4.51
C PRO A 63 1.22 7.79 -4.39
N THR A 64 0.97 8.78 -3.53
CA THR A 64 -0.36 9.37 -3.35
C THR A 64 -0.99 9.91 -4.63
N ILE A 65 -0.20 10.41 -5.58
CA ILE A 65 -0.66 10.84 -6.90
C ILE A 65 -1.37 9.68 -7.62
N LYS A 66 -0.74 8.51 -7.68
CA LYS A 66 -1.36 7.32 -8.27
C LYS A 66 -2.61 6.89 -7.51
N GLY A 67 -2.62 7.07 -6.18
CA GLY A 67 -3.81 6.86 -5.37
C GLY A 67 -4.98 7.71 -5.85
N LEU A 68 -4.78 9.02 -6.03
CA LEU A 68 -5.79 9.95 -6.52
C LEU A 68 -6.33 9.59 -7.91
N GLU A 69 -5.47 9.11 -8.80
CA GLU A 69 -5.85 8.72 -10.16
C GLU A 69 -6.72 7.47 -10.21
N HIS A 70 -6.52 6.53 -9.27
CA HIS A 70 -7.08 5.19 -9.38
C HIS A 70 -8.04 4.80 -8.25
N ILE A 71 -8.21 5.65 -7.22
CA ILE A 71 -8.96 5.29 -6.01
C ILE A 71 -10.38 4.81 -6.31
N ASP A 72 -11.08 5.44 -7.25
CA ASP A 72 -12.45 5.06 -7.61
C ASP A 72 -12.52 3.69 -8.28
N ALA A 73 -11.56 3.38 -9.15
CA ALA A 73 -11.45 2.08 -9.79
C ALA A 73 -11.12 0.98 -8.76
N TRP A 74 -10.26 1.28 -7.78
CA TRP A 74 -9.91 0.32 -6.73
C TRP A 74 -11.05 0.06 -5.75
N LEU A 75 -11.84 1.07 -5.42
CA LEU A 75 -13.00 0.93 -4.56
C LEU A 75 -14.11 0.13 -5.25
N GLY A 76 -14.29 0.31 -6.55
CA GLY A 76 -15.34 -0.34 -7.32
C GLY A 76 -16.75 -0.01 -6.80
N LYS A 77 -17.70 -0.89 -7.09
CA LYS A 77 -19.12 -0.68 -6.75
C LYS A 77 -19.59 -1.42 -5.50
N LYS A 78 -18.83 -2.40 -5.02
CA LYS A 78 -19.21 -3.21 -3.85
C LYS A 78 -18.89 -2.47 -2.55
N LYS A 79 -19.71 -2.69 -1.53
CA LYS A 79 -19.49 -2.15 -0.18
C LYS A 79 -18.24 -2.77 0.44
N TRP A 80 -17.49 -1.96 1.20
CA TRP A 80 -16.39 -2.36 2.06
C TRP A 80 -16.79 -2.18 3.53
N ASP A 81 -16.44 -3.12 4.39
CA ASP A 81 -16.64 -3.00 5.83
C ASP A 81 -15.42 -2.38 6.50
N VAL A 82 -14.21 -2.72 6.01
CA VAL A 82 -12.94 -2.15 6.47
C VAL A 82 -12.06 -1.82 5.27
N ILE A 83 -11.37 -0.69 5.32
CA ILE A 83 -10.31 -0.33 4.37
C ILE A 83 -9.05 -0.05 5.17
N HIS A 84 -8.04 -0.92 5.00
CA HIS A 84 -6.69 -0.74 5.54
C HIS A 84 -5.81 -0.14 4.45
N PHE A 85 -5.17 1.00 4.73
CA PHE A 85 -4.46 1.73 3.70
C PHE A 85 -3.17 2.37 4.20
N ASN A 86 -2.21 2.50 3.26
CA ASN A 86 -0.91 3.11 3.48
C ASN A 86 -0.40 3.78 2.20
N TRP A 87 0.27 4.92 2.35
CA TRP A 87 1.12 5.58 1.36
C TRP A 87 2.31 6.23 2.07
N GLY A 88 3.42 6.44 1.36
CA GLY A 88 4.59 7.15 1.86
C GLY A 88 5.91 6.73 1.24
N LEU A 89 6.27 5.42 1.22
CA LEU A 89 7.56 4.96 0.70
C LEU A 89 7.81 5.29 -0.79
N HIS A 90 6.74 5.45 -1.57
CA HIS A 90 6.84 5.90 -2.94
C HIS A 90 6.85 7.43 -3.05
N ASP A 91 6.17 8.12 -2.13
CA ASP A 91 6.14 9.59 -2.10
C ASP A 91 7.51 10.17 -1.72
N LEU A 92 8.14 9.62 -0.67
CA LEU A 92 9.42 10.09 -0.12
C LEU A 92 10.66 9.67 -0.92
N LYS A 93 10.51 8.79 -1.93
CA LYS A 93 11.67 8.38 -2.73
C LYS A 93 12.12 9.49 -3.68
N TYR A 94 13.40 9.45 -4.04
CA TYR A 94 14.01 10.41 -4.95
C TYR A 94 13.98 9.88 -6.39
N MET A 95 13.66 10.77 -7.31
CA MET A 95 13.59 10.53 -8.76
C MET A 95 14.66 11.37 -9.45
N GLY A 96 15.27 10.82 -10.47
CA GLY A 96 16.23 11.53 -11.30
C GLY A 96 15.56 12.49 -12.29
N PRO A 97 16.34 13.40 -12.90
CA PRO A 97 15.83 14.43 -13.80
C PRO A 97 15.18 13.88 -15.08
N LYS A 98 15.49 12.65 -15.46
CA LYS A 98 14.88 11.94 -16.60
C LYS A 98 13.85 10.89 -16.17
N GLY A 99 13.37 10.95 -14.92
CA GLY A 99 12.40 9.99 -14.37
C GLY A 99 13.03 8.70 -13.82
N GLU A 100 14.34 8.66 -13.65
CA GLU A 100 15.02 7.49 -13.08
C GLU A 100 14.53 7.23 -11.66
N ASN A 101 14.16 5.99 -11.41
CA ASN A 101 13.62 5.56 -10.13
C ASN A 101 14.73 5.37 -9.08
N LEU A 102 14.48 5.77 -7.83
CA LEU A 102 15.42 5.62 -6.72
C LEU A 102 16.79 6.26 -7.02
N PHE A 103 16.74 7.48 -7.54
CA PHE A 103 17.92 8.24 -7.91
C PHE A 103 18.58 8.87 -6.67
N PRO A 104 19.94 8.89 -6.57
CA PRO A 104 20.61 9.49 -5.43
C PRO A 104 20.35 11.00 -5.32
N LYS A 105 20.02 11.49 -4.13
CA LYS A 105 19.81 12.91 -3.86
C LYS A 105 21.07 13.72 -4.17
N GLU A 106 22.23 13.18 -3.80
CA GLU A 106 23.56 13.79 -3.97
C GLU A 106 23.91 14.03 -5.45
N LYS A 107 23.25 13.30 -6.35
CA LYS A 107 23.37 13.43 -7.82
C LYS A 107 22.27 14.27 -8.44
N GLY A 108 21.54 15.05 -7.63
CA GLY A 108 20.46 15.92 -8.10
C GLY A 108 19.08 15.29 -8.10
N GLY A 109 18.91 14.14 -7.42
CA GLY A 109 17.59 13.54 -7.24
C GLY A 109 16.62 14.44 -6.49
N LYS A 110 15.36 14.50 -6.95
CA LYS A 110 14.28 15.24 -6.31
C LYS A 110 13.25 14.27 -5.73
N VAL A 111 12.71 14.58 -4.55
CA VAL A 111 11.67 13.76 -3.93
C VAL A 111 10.46 13.67 -4.87
N GLN A 112 9.88 12.48 -5.01
CA GLN A 112 8.80 12.23 -5.96
C GLN A 112 7.54 13.05 -5.66
N VAL A 113 7.14 13.09 -4.39
CA VAL A 113 6.02 13.91 -3.92
C VAL A 113 6.47 14.71 -2.72
N PRO A 114 6.66 16.04 -2.83
CA PRO A 114 7.01 16.88 -1.70
C PRO A 114 6.03 16.75 -0.55
N ILE A 115 6.52 16.86 0.69
CA ILE A 115 5.73 16.56 1.90
C ILE A 115 4.43 17.36 2.02
N GLY A 116 4.44 18.64 1.59
CA GLY A 116 3.22 19.44 1.60
C GLY A 116 2.18 19.00 0.56
N GLU A 117 2.65 18.48 -0.58
CA GLU A 117 1.78 17.88 -1.59
C GLU A 117 1.28 16.51 -1.15
N TYR A 118 2.15 15.69 -0.56
CA TYR A 118 1.77 14.41 0.05
C TYR A 118 0.65 14.59 1.07
N GLU A 119 0.75 15.58 1.98
CA GLU A 119 -0.27 15.85 2.99
C GLU A 119 -1.61 16.23 2.34
N LYS A 120 -1.60 17.12 1.33
CA LYS A 120 -2.81 17.50 0.58
C LYS A 120 -3.43 16.32 -0.18
N ASN A 121 -2.60 15.50 -0.84
CA ASN A 121 -3.06 14.33 -1.57
C ASN A 121 -3.68 13.30 -0.63
N LEU A 122 -3.04 13.05 0.51
CA LEU A 122 -3.52 12.10 1.51
C LEU A 122 -4.86 12.58 2.11
N ASP A 123 -5.00 13.87 2.38
CA ASP A 123 -6.26 14.47 2.85
C ASP A 123 -7.42 14.21 1.87
N ARG A 124 -7.19 14.44 0.57
CA ARG A 124 -8.17 14.16 -0.50
C ARG A 124 -8.51 12.66 -0.59
N LEU A 125 -7.51 11.79 -0.49
CA LEU A 125 -7.71 10.34 -0.50
C LEU A 125 -8.56 9.90 0.69
N VAL A 126 -8.24 10.37 1.89
CA VAL A 126 -9.00 10.06 3.11
C VAL A 126 -10.43 10.57 3.00
N ALA A 127 -10.63 11.80 2.54
CA ALA A 127 -11.98 12.34 2.30
C ALA A 127 -12.79 11.46 1.32
N ARG A 128 -12.13 10.92 0.27
CA ARG A 128 -12.77 9.99 -0.67
C ARG A 128 -13.09 8.63 -0.03
N LEU A 129 -12.15 8.08 0.76
CA LEU A 129 -12.35 6.82 1.48
C LEU A 129 -13.50 6.91 2.50
N LYS A 130 -13.64 8.01 3.21
CA LYS A 130 -14.76 8.25 4.16
C LYS A 130 -16.13 8.17 3.49
N LYS A 131 -16.26 8.53 2.21
CA LYS A 131 -17.53 8.41 1.47
C LYS A 131 -17.99 6.95 1.30
N THR A 132 -17.10 5.97 1.45
CA THR A 132 -17.47 4.54 1.43
C THR A 132 -18.22 4.09 2.67
N ARG A 133 -18.15 4.85 3.77
CA ARG A 133 -18.64 4.50 5.10
C ARG A 133 -17.98 3.24 5.70
N ALA A 134 -16.89 2.75 5.12
CA ALA A 134 -16.09 1.69 5.69
C ALA A 134 -15.34 2.17 6.95
N ARG A 135 -15.03 1.27 7.87
CA ARG A 135 -14.06 1.54 8.93
C ARG A 135 -12.69 1.71 8.30
N LEU A 136 -12.09 2.88 8.47
CA LEU A 136 -10.78 3.20 7.93
C LEU A 136 -9.69 2.90 8.96
N VAL A 137 -8.60 2.25 8.51
CA VAL A 137 -7.43 1.91 9.32
C VAL A 137 -6.19 2.37 8.55
N TRP A 138 -5.50 3.36 9.10
CA TRP A 138 -4.24 3.85 8.57
C TRP A 138 -3.05 3.06 9.11
N ARG A 139 -2.09 2.76 8.25
CA ARG A 139 -0.79 2.21 8.63
C ARG A 139 0.33 3.17 8.26
N ASN A 140 1.18 3.52 9.21
CA ASN A 140 2.37 4.33 8.97
C ASN A 140 3.31 3.66 7.96
N THR A 141 4.04 4.47 7.18
CA THR A 141 5.08 3.95 6.30
C THR A 141 6.26 3.43 7.12
N THR A 142 6.90 2.38 6.62
CA THR A 142 8.01 1.72 7.31
C THR A 142 9.25 2.62 7.38
N PRO A 143 10.13 2.45 8.38
CA PRO A 143 11.43 3.11 8.39
C PRO A 143 12.24 2.82 7.13
N VAL A 144 13.07 3.78 6.73
CA VAL A 144 14.04 3.62 5.65
C VAL A 144 15.35 3.14 6.27
N PRO A 145 15.83 1.92 5.92
CA PRO A 145 17.10 1.41 6.42
C PRO A 145 18.31 2.21 5.90
N PRO A 146 19.43 2.26 6.62
CA PRO A 146 20.69 2.78 6.10
C PRO A 146 21.08 2.11 4.78
N GLY A 147 21.69 2.85 3.87
CA GLY A 147 22.12 2.34 2.55
C GLY A 147 20.99 2.15 1.53
N SER A 148 19.74 2.50 1.84
CA SER A 148 18.63 2.43 0.88
C SER A 148 18.85 3.37 -0.30
N LYS A 149 18.86 2.84 -1.52
CA LYS A 149 18.98 3.66 -2.73
C LYS A 149 17.77 4.61 -2.87
N GLY A 150 18.06 5.89 -3.17
CA GLY A 150 17.03 6.90 -3.48
C GLY A 150 15.98 7.12 -2.38
N ARG A 151 16.33 6.85 -1.14
CA ARG A 151 15.57 7.20 0.07
C ARG A 151 16.54 7.57 1.18
N HIS A 152 16.15 8.46 2.09
CA HIS A 152 16.97 8.86 3.21
C HIS A 152 16.41 8.37 4.55
N VAL A 153 17.34 7.96 5.43
CA VAL A 153 17.01 7.64 6.83
C VAL A 153 16.35 8.87 7.48
N GLY A 154 15.25 8.64 8.19
CA GLY A 154 14.51 9.70 8.86
C GLY A 154 13.43 10.39 8.01
N ASP A 155 13.43 10.27 6.68
CA ASP A 155 12.36 10.88 5.86
C ASP A 155 10.98 10.25 6.15
N SER A 156 10.93 8.94 6.45
CA SER A 156 9.68 8.28 6.88
C SER A 156 9.07 8.91 8.13
N ILE A 157 9.87 9.42 9.06
CA ILE A 157 9.39 10.11 10.27
C ILE A 157 8.63 11.38 9.90
N LYS A 158 9.16 12.18 8.96
CA LYS A 158 8.54 13.42 8.49
C LYS A 158 7.22 13.15 7.77
N TYR A 159 7.20 12.13 6.88
CA TYR A 159 5.99 11.75 6.14
C TYR A 159 4.94 11.14 7.07
N ASN A 160 5.32 10.33 8.06
CA ASN A 160 4.40 9.81 9.06
C ASN A 160 3.83 10.93 9.95
N ALA A 161 4.61 11.96 10.30
CA ALA A 161 4.11 13.13 11.03
C ALA A 161 3.07 13.92 10.20
N ALA A 162 3.31 14.09 8.88
CA ALA A 162 2.32 14.70 7.99
C ALA A 162 1.05 13.84 7.88
N ALA A 163 1.20 12.52 7.73
CA ALA A 163 0.06 11.60 7.72
C ALA A 163 -0.73 11.65 9.03
N ALA A 164 -0.06 11.69 10.18
CA ALA A 164 -0.72 11.77 11.48
C ALA A 164 -1.61 13.01 11.60
N ARG A 165 -1.17 14.18 11.10
CA ARG A 165 -2.01 15.39 11.07
C ARG A 165 -3.29 15.18 10.26
N VAL A 166 -3.18 14.50 9.10
CA VAL A 166 -4.36 14.16 8.28
C VAL A 166 -5.28 13.21 9.04
N MET A 167 -4.73 12.13 9.61
CA MET A 167 -5.54 11.13 10.33
C MET A 167 -6.25 11.74 11.53
N ILE A 168 -5.59 12.61 12.30
CA ILE A 168 -6.20 13.35 13.43
C ILE A 168 -7.36 14.21 12.94
N ARG A 169 -7.17 15.02 11.88
CA ARG A 169 -8.26 15.85 11.31
C ARG A 169 -9.48 15.03 10.91
N HIS A 170 -9.28 13.83 10.45
CA HIS A 170 -10.36 12.94 9.98
C HIS A 170 -10.88 11.96 11.05
N GLY A 171 -10.29 11.94 12.24
CA GLY A 171 -10.66 11.01 13.32
C GLY A 171 -10.34 9.54 13.02
N ILE A 172 -9.23 9.29 12.30
CA ILE A 172 -8.83 7.93 11.90
C ILE A 172 -7.73 7.43 12.84
N PRO A 173 -7.90 6.24 13.46
CA PRO A 173 -6.85 5.65 14.27
C PRO A 173 -5.62 5.28 13.43
N THR A 174 -4.44 5.48 14.01
CA THR A 174 -3.13 5.17 13.41
C THR A 174 -2.50 3.98 14.14
N HIS A 175 -1.84 3.09 13.38
CA HIS A 175 -1.14 1.92 13.90
C HIS A 175 0.27 1.83 13.31
#